data_3375ab1262e8279bc9128e320582d97b
#
_entry.id   3375ab1262e8279bc9128e320582d97b
#
_cell.length_a   1.000
_cell.length_b   1.000
_cell.length_c   1.000
_cell.angle_alpha   90.00
_cell.angle_beta   90.00
_cell.angle_gamma   90.00
#
_symmetry.space_group_name_H-M   'P 1'
#
loop_
_entity.id
_entity.type
_entity.pdbx_description
1 polymer ?
#
loop_
_entity_poly.entity_id
_entity_poly.type
_entity_poly.pdbx_seq_one_letter_code
_entity_poly.pdbx_strand_id
1 'polypeptide(L)'
;MIKYKIIRNKNIKNNQILAISKLKDSFWPYGIKNQKKFLRSNTNINDLHILAYKNKNIVGYVNLKIKLFIKNDNIKKNKFFLFDGFIVDKLFRKVNIGKNIIKICKKRSKSEKIPIFLLCKRSVMPFYKKLNFKIILKKKYHLLNHRYKGLLMQYNLSLKKINLIKIKF
;
A
#
# COMPACT_ATOMS: atom_id res chain seq x y z
N MET A 1 -20.72 -0.82 -13.53
CA MET A 1 -20.36 -1.44 -12.23
C MET A 1 -18.86 -1.51 -12.08
N ILE A 2 -18.29 -1.30 -10.88
CA ILE A 2 -16.86 -1.46 -10.60
C ILE A 2 -16.63 -2.86 -10.02
N LYS A 3 -15.71 -3.63 -10.64
CA LYS A 3 -15.30 -4.95 -10.16
C LYS A 3 -13.93 -4.85 -9.49
N TYR A 4 -13.71 -5.60 -8.40
CA TYR A 4 -12.43 -5.63 -7.68
C TYR A 4 -11.81 -7.01 -7.79
N LYS A 5 -10.49 -7.08 -8.01
CA LYS A 5 -9.72 -8.33 -8.02
C LYS A 5 -8.50 -8.20 -7.12
N ILE A 6 -8.19 -9.27 -6.39
CA ILE A 6 -6.95 -9.44 -5.64
C ILE A 6 -6.13 -10.49 -6.38
N ILE A 7 -4.90 -10.14 -6.74
CA ILE A 7 -4.01 -11.02 -7.52
C ILE A 7 -2.67 -11.09 -6.79
N ARG A 8 -2.15 -12.28 -6.55
CA ARG A 8 -0.76 -12.45 -6.09
C ARG A 8 0.20 -12.09 -7.22
N ASN A 9 1.35 -11.51 -6.88
CA ASN A 9 2.34 -11.09 -7.88
C ASN A 9 2.76 -12.23 -8.82
N LYS A 10 2.89 -13.47 -8.32
CA LYS A 10 3.18 -14.66 -9.17
C LYS A 10 2.15 -14.93 -10.26
N ASN A 11 0.92 -14.43 -10.12
CA ASN A 11 -0.20 -14.68 -11.03
C ASN A 11 -0.58 -13.43 -11.84
N ILE A 12 0.15 -12.32 -11.70
CA ILE A 12 -0.16 -11.09 -12.45
C ILE A 12 0.27 -11.25 -13.91
N LYS A 13 -0.61 -10.89 -14.83
CA LYS A 13 -0.37 -11.02 -16.28
C LYS A 13 0.35 -9.76 -16.82
N ASN A 14 1.11 -9.92 -17.91
CA ASN A 14 1.84 -8.82 -18.55
C ASN A 14 0.93 -7.66 -18.99
N ASN A 15 -0.27 -7.94 -19.48
CA ASN A 15 -1.25 -6.91 -19.84
C ASN A 15 -1.74 -6.11 -18.60
N GLN A 16 -1.85 -6.76 -17.44
CA GLN A 16 -2.19 -6.08 -16.19
C GLN A 16 -1.03 -5.21 -15.69
N ILE A 17 0.22 -5.70 -15.76
CA ILE A 17 1.42 -4.90 -15.45
C ILE A 17 1.46 -3.66 -16.34
N LEU A 18 1.19 -3.80 -17.64
CA LEU A 18 1.14 -2.67 -18.58
C LEU A 18 0.05 -1.67 -18.18
N ALA A 19 -1.16 -2.15 -17.91
CA ALA A 19 -2.29 -1.28 -17.51
C ALA A 19 -2.04 -0.55 -16.19
N ILE A 20 -1.48 -1.23 -15.17
CA ILE A 20 -1.05 -0.61 -13.92
C ILE A 20 0.02 0.45 -14.18
N SER A 21 1.00 0.15 -15.05
CA SER A 21 2.08 1.08 -15.37
C SER A 21 1.56 2.33 -16.07
N LYS A 22 0.61 2.21 -17.02
CA LYS A 22 -0.07 3.34 -17.64
C LYS A 22 -0.83 4.19 -16.62
N LEU A 23 -1.58 3.55 -15.72
CA LEU A 23 -2.31 4.23 -14.65
C LEU A 23 -1.36 4.96 -13.69
N LYS A 24 -0.23 4.35 -13.32
CA LYS A 24 0.79 4.99 -12.49
C LYS A 24 1.46 6.15 -13.20
N ASP A 25 1.76 6.01 -14.48
CA ASP A 25 2.44 7.02 -15.29
C ASP A 25 1.58 8.27 -15.49
N SER A 26 0.26 8.14 -15.58
CA SER A 26 -0.67 9.30 -15.63
C SER A 26 -0.65 10.16 -14.36
N PHE A 27 -0.07 9.68 -13.26
CA PHE A 27 0.03 10.39 -11.99
C PHE A 27 1.48 10.69 -11.59
N TRP A 28 2.40 9.78 -11.87
CA TRP A 28 3.84 9.91 -11.68
C TRP A 28 4.53 9.65 -13.02
N PRO A 29 4.79 10.70 -13.83
CA PRO A 29 5.24 10.58 -15.21
C PRO A 29 6.74 10.19 -15.33
N TYR A 30 7.08 8.98 -14.92
CA TYR A 30 8.42 8.42 -15.04
C TYR A 30 8.64 7.62 -16.33
N GLY A 31 7.62 7.54 -17.20
CA GLY A 31 7.60 6.74 -18.41
C GLY A 31 7.17 5.30 -18.16
N ILE A 32 6.31 4.76 -19.04
CA ILE A 32 5.70 3.43 -18.89
C ILE A 32 6.76 2.33 -18.74
N LYS A 33 7.87 2.41 -19.47
CA LYS A 33 8.99 1.46 -19.39
C LYS A 33 9.58 1.40 -17.97
N ASN A 34 9.83 2.57 -17.39
CA ASN A 34 10.37 2.70 -16.03
C ASN A 34 9.36 2.26 -14.98
N GLN A 35 8.07 2.58 -15.14
CA GLN A 35 7.00 2.10 -14.26
C GLN A 35 6.90 0.56 -14.28
N LYS A 36 7.02 -0.07 -15.46
CA LYS A 36 7.06 -1.54 -15.59
C LYS A 36 8.28 -2.14 -14.89
N LYS A 37 9.46 -1.58 -15.14
CA LYS A 37 10.72 -2.01 -14.51
C LYS A 37 10.61 -1.91 -12.99
N PHE A 38 10.16 -0.74 -12.48
CA PHE A 38 9.97 -0.52 -11.06
C PHE A 38 8.98 -1.53 -10.44
N LEU A 39 7.84 -1.77 -11.09
CA LEU A 39 6.85 -2.70 -10.57
C LEU A 39 7.41 -4.12 -10.46
N ARG A 40 8.15 -4.59 -11.47
CA ARG A 40 8.75 -5.92 -11.49
C ARG A 40 9.88 -6.07 -10.46
N SER A 41 10.77 -5.08 -10.34
CA SER A 41 11.94 -5.16 -9.44
C SER A 41 11.60 -4.91 -7.97
N ASN A 42 10.45 -4.28 -7.68
CA ASN A 42 10.07 -3.89 -6.31
C ASN A 42 8.88 -4.66 -5.74
N THR A 43 8.52 -5.80 -6.35
CA THR A 43 7.47 -6.69 -5.84
C THR A 43 7.99 -8.10 -5.67
N ASN A 44 7.60 -8.73 -4.56
CA ASN A 44 7.92 -10.11 -4.25
C ASN A 44 6.79 -11.04 -4.70
N ILE A 45 7.09 -12.33 -4.87
CA ILE A 45 6.17 -13.36 -5.37
C ILE A 45 4.82 -13.40 -4.61
N ASN A 46 4.83 -13.10 -3.30
CA ASN A 46 3.67 -13.15 -2.42
C ASN A 46 2.94 -11.82 -2.24
N ASP A 47 3.46 -10.72 -2.81
CA ASP A 47 2.81 -9.43 -2.74
C ASP A 47 1.44 -9.45 -3.43
N LEU A 48 0.51 -8.64 -2.95
CA LEU A 48 -0.86 -8.61 -3.43
C LEU A 48 -1.14 -7.35 -4.23
N HIS A 49 -1.62 -7.50 -5.46
CA HIS A 49 -2.16 -6.42 -6.27
C HIS A 49 -3.68 -6.36 -6.10
N ILE A 50 -4.21 -5.24 -5.64
CA ILE A 50 -5.65 -4.99 -5.59
C ILE A 50 -5.98 -4.04 -6.73
N LEU A 51 -6.84 -4.51 -7.63
CA LEU A 51 -7.22 -3.85 -8.86
C LEU A 51 -8.72 -3.52 -8.84
N ALA A 52 -9.06 -2.28 -9.19
CA ALA A 52 -10.43 -1.88 -9.49
C ALA A 52 -10.60 -1.75 -11.00
N TYR A 53 -11.61 -2.42 -11.55
CA TYR A 53 -11.93 -2.41 -12.97
C TYR A 53 -13.25 -1.68 -13.24
N LYS A 54 -13.25 -0.81 -14.24
CA LYS A 54 -14.45 -0.33 -14.93
C LYS A 54 -14.44 -0.95 -16.32
N ASN A 55 -15.39 -1.83 -16.61
CA ASN A 55 -15.38 -2.69 -17.80
C ASN A 55 -14.07 -3.51 -17.84
N LYS A 56 -13.24 -3.37 -18.88
CA LYS A 56 -11.93 -4.05 -19.00
C LYS A 56 -10.75 -3.20 -18.51
N ASN A 57 -10.95 -1.92 -18.16
CA ASN A 57 -9.90 -0.98 -17.80
C ASN A 57 -9.61 -0.96 -16.30
N ILE A 58 -8.34 -0.92 -15.91
CA ILE A 58 -7.92 -0.72 -14.52
C ILE A 58 -8.02 0.79 -14.20
N VAL A 59 -8.92 1.13 -13.29
CA VAL A 59 -9.20 2.51 -12.85
C VAL A 59 -8.79 2.79 -11.40
N GLY A 60 -8.29 1.78 -10.72
CA GLY A 60 -7.74 1.92 -9.36
C GLY A 60 -6.80 0.78 -9.04
N TYR A 61 -5.77 1.07 -8.24
CA TYR A 61 -4.70 0.15 -7.92
C TYR A 61 -4.08 0.44 -6.55
N VAL A 62 -3.64 -0.63 -5.88
CA VAL A 62 -2.67 -0.60 -4.78
C VAL A 62 -1.90 -1.90 -4.74
N ASN A 63 -0.67 -1.84 -4.28
CA ASN A 63 0.13 -3.01 -3.91
C ASN A 63 0.18 -3.13 -2.38
N LEU A 64 -0.12 -4.29 -1.85
CA LEU A 64 0.20 -4.68 -0.47
C LEU A 64 1.45 -5.56 -0.49
N LYS A 65 2.59 -4.97 -0.18
CA LYS A 65 3.88 -5.67 -0.10
C LYS A 65 4.08 -6.26 1.29
N ILE A 66 4.49 -7.52 1.35
CA ILE A 66 4.83 -8.15 2.63
C ILE A 66 6.24 -7.73 3.04
N LYS A 67 6.34 -7.05 4.17
CA LYS A 67 7.59 -6.54 4.74
C LYS A 67 7.71 -6.94 6.21
N LEU A 68 8.87 -6.69 6.81
CA LEU A 68 9.17 -7.04 8.19
C LEU A 68 9.45 -5.79 9.03
N PHE A 69 9.08 -5.85 10.30
CA PHE A 69 9.43 -4.86 11.30
C PHE A 69 9.79 -5.52 12.63
N ILE A 70 10.51 -4.79 13.47
CA ILE A 70 10.96 -5.22 14.80
C ILE A 70 10.30 -4.30 15.83
N LYS A 71 9.83 -4.86 16.94
CA LYS A 71 9.26 -4.11 18.08
C LYS A 71 10.25 -4.12 19.23
N ASN A 72 10.47 -2.95 19.84
CA ASN A 72 11.20 -2.80 21.12
C ASN A 72 12.56 -3.53 21.11
N ASP A 73 13.32 -3.45 20.03
CA ASP A 73 14.61 -4.11 19.86
C ASP A 73 14.60 -5.66 20.06
N ASN A 74 13.42 -6.23 20.00
CA ASN A 74 13.25 -7.67 20.09
C ASN A 74 13.82 -8.36 18.83
N ILE A 75 14.41 -9.56 18.99
CA ILE A 75 14.97 -10.34 17.85
C ILE A 75 13.85 -10.77 16.90
N LYS A 76 12.61 -10.90 17.39
CA LYS A 76 11.46 -11.37 16.61
C LYS A 76 11.01 -10.38 15.54
N LYS A 77 11.14 -10.78 14.28
CA LYS A 77 10.61 -10.05 13.12
C LYS A 77 9.11 -10.30 12.97
N ASN A 78 8.36 -9.23 12.82
CA ASN A 78 6.91 -9.28 12.61
C ASN A 78 6.59 -8.88 11.16
N LYS A 79 5.59 -9.53 10.55
CA LYS A 79 5.12 -9.16 9.20
C LYS A 79 4.21 -7.93 9.24
N PHE A 80 4.25 -7.13 8.17
CA PHE A 80 3.26 -6.10 7.90
C PHE A 80 3.01 -5.99 6.39
N PHE A 81 1.86 -5.45 6.03
CA PHE A 81 1.56 -5.02 4.67
C PHE A 81 2.00 -3.58 4.47
N LEU A 82 2.97 -3.33 3.61
CA LEU A 82 3.24 -1.99 3.11
C LEU A 82 2.20 -1.65 2.03
N PHE A 83 1.37 -0.65 2.30
CA PHE A 83 0.39 -0.10 1.37
C PHE A 83 1.09 0.86 0.42
N ASP A 84 1.39 0.41 -0.79
CA ASP A 84 2.24 1.11 -1.74
C ASP A 84 1.58 1.34 -3.09
N GLY A 85 1.94 2.46 -3.76
CA GLY A 85 1.49 2.78 -5.11
C GLY A 85 -0.02 2.97 -5.26
N PHE A 86 -0.72 3.43 -4.20
CA PHE A 86 -2.16 3.63 -4.22
C PHE A 86 -2.54 4.77 -5.16
N ILE A 87 -3.39 4.44 -6.12
CA ILE A 87 -3.86 5.38 -7.14
C ILE A 87 -5.29 5.05 -7.57
N VAL A 88 -6.08 6.11 -7.84
CA VAL A 88 -7.36 6.04 -8.54
C VAL A 88 -7.32 7.02 -9.68
N ASP A 89 -7.70 6.58 -10.86
CA ASP A 89 -7.82 7.39 -12.07
C ASP A 89 -8.62 8.68 -11.77
N LYS A 90 -8.15 9.81 -12.29
CA LYS A 90 -8.74 11.14 -12.04
C LYS A 90 -10.22 11.19 -12.41
N LEU A 91 -10.62 10.55 -13.52
CA LEU A 91 -11.99 10.49 -14.01
C LEU A 91 -12.92 9.68 -13.10
N PHE A 92 -12.38 8.79 -12.26
CA PHE A 92 -13.13 7.91 -11.37
C PHE A 92 -12.95 8.25 -9.88
N ARG A 93 -12.44 9.45 -9.58
CA ARG A 93 -12.42 9.96 -8.21
C ARG A 93 -13.83 10.34 -7.77
N LYS A 94 -14.06 10.39 -6.44
CA LYS A 94 -15.37 10.71 -5.81
C LYS A 94 -16.45 9.62 -5.92
N VAL A 95 -16.24 8.52 -6.68
CA VAL A 95 -17.18 7.38 -6.74
C VAL A 95 -16.75 6.21 -5.84
N ASN A 96 -16.14 6.51 -4.70
CA ASN A 96 -15.77 5.57 -3.63
C ASN A 96 -14.80 4.44 -3.98
N ILE A 97 -14.17 4.43 -5.17
CA ILE A 97 -13.21 3.37 -5.58
C ILE A 97 -12.07 3.26 -4.56
N GLY A 98 -11.48 4.39 -4.18
CA GLY A 98 -10.39 4.40 -3.20
C GLY A 98 -10.81 3.87 -1.84
N LYS A 99 -11.98 4.24 -1.33
CA LYS A 99 -12.53 3.72 -0.07
C LYS A 99 -12.74 2.21 -0.13
N ASN A 100 -13.25 1.70 -1.25
CA ASN A 100 -13.50 0.27 -1.43
C ASN A 100 -12.20 -0.53 -1.52
N ILE A 101 -11.18 -0.04 -2.24
CA ILE A 101 -9.84 -0.65 -2.26
C ILE A 101 -9.30 -0.75 -0.83
N ILE A 102 -9.35 0.35 -0.05
CA ILE A 102 -8.88 0.34 1.34
C ILE A 102 -9.70 -0.61 2.22
N LYS A 103 -11.02 -0.70 2.02
CA LYS A 103 -11.89 -1.67 2.73
C LYS A 103 -11.43 -3.11 2.47
N ILE A 104 -11.09 -3.45 1.22
CA ILE A 104 -10.54 -4.75 0.85
C ILE A 104 -9.19 -5.00 1.55
N CYS A 105 -8.27 -4.03 1.51
CA CYS A 105 -6.99 -4.13 2.21
C CYS A 105 -7.16 -4.36 3.71
N LYS A 106 -8.08 -3.64 4.35
CA LYS A 106 -8.38 -3.77 5.77
C LYS A 106 -8.99 -5.12 6.12
N LYS A 107 -9.90 -5.66 5.28
CA LYS A 107 -10.44 -7.01 5.44
C LYS A 107 -9.31 -8.03 5.41
N ARG A 108 -8.38 -7.91 4.47
CA ARG A 108 -7.21 -8.78 4.35
C ARG A 108 -6.29 -8.69 5.57
N SER A 109 -5.99 -7.49 6.03
CA SER A 109 -5.20 -7.24 7.24
C SER A 109 -5.80 -7.91 8.49
N LYS A 110 -7.12 -7.83 8.65
CA LYS A 110 -7.81 -8.45 9.78
C LYS A 110 -7.77 -9.98 9.69
N SER A 111 -8.09 -10.56 8.52
CA SER A 111 -8.13 -12.01 8.34
C SER A 111 -6.77 -12.68 8.53
N GLU A 112 -5.68 -12.02 8.14
CA GLU A 112 -4.32 -12.53 8.30
C GLU A 112 -3.65 -12.09 9.61
N LYS A 113 -4.31 -11.22 10.40
CA LYS A 113 -3.73 -10.60 11.61
C LYS A 113 -2.41 -9.85 11.33
N ILE A 114 -2.25 -9.32 10.13
CA ILE A 114 -1.06 -8.57 9.66
C ILE A 114 -1.42 -7.08 9.59
N PRO A 115 -0.73 -6.17 10.32
CA PRO A 115 -1.02 -4.74 10.24
C PRO A 115 -0.66 -4.16 8.87
N ILE A 116 -1.33 -3.05 8.51
CA ILE A 116 -0.98 -2.26 7.33
C ILE A 116 -0.19 -1.04 7.79
N PHE A 117 0.94 -0.76 7.13
CA PHE A 117 1.67 0.49 7.25
C PHE A 117 1.63 1.23 5.91
N LEU A 118 1.56 2.55 5.97
CA LEU A 118 1.68 3.41 4.81
C LEU A 118 2.47 4.67 5.13
N LEU A 119 3.13 5.18 4.11
CA LEU A 119 3.79 6.49 4.14
C LEU A 119 2.96 7.48 3.33
N CYS A 120 2.64 8.64 3.88
CA CYS A 120 1.88 9.66 3.17
C CYS A 120 2.33 11.08 3.46
N LYS A 121 2.06 11.99 2.53
CA LYS A 121 2.20 13.43 2.76
C LYS A 121 1.15 13.91 3.77
N ARG A 122 1.45 15.01 4.49
CA ARG A 122 0.51 15.60 5.46
C ARG A 122 -0.84 15.98 4.82
N SER A 123 -0.85 16.44 3.57
CA SER A 123 -2.06 16.83 2.84
C SER A 123 -3.09 15.71 2.63
N VAL A 124 -2.65 14.44 2.56
CA VAL A 124 -3.55 13.28 2.38
C VAL A 124 -3.86 12.54 3.68
N MET A 125 -3.22 12.92 4.79
CA MET A 125 -3.44 12.31 6.11
C MET A 125 -4.92 12.33 6.55
N PRO A 126 -5.71 13.42 6.37
CA PRO A 126 -7.12 13.43 6.77
C PRO A 126 -7.95 12.35 6.08
N PHE A 127 -7.67 12.05 4.81
CA PHE A 127 -8.32 10.96 4.09
C PHE A 127 -8.11 9.61 4.79
N TYR A 128 -6.86 9.28 5.15
CA TYR A 128 -6.56 8.02 5.82
C TYR A 128 -7.08 7.97 7.26
N LYS A 129 -7.07 9.09 8.00
CA LYS A 129 -7.69 9.19 9.34
C LYS A 129 -9.19 8.86 9.30
N LYS A 130 -9.94 9.42 8.34
CA LYS A 130 -11.37 9.11 8.13
C LYS A 130 -11.61 7.61 7.83
N LEU A 131 -10.58 6.90 7.41
CA LEU A 131 -10.60 5.46 7.18
C LEU A 131 -9.93 4.67 8.33
N ASN A 132 -9.86 5.26 9.53
CA ASN A 132 -9.36 4.63 10.75
C ASN A 132 -7.89 4.18 10.69
N PHE A 133 -7.05 4.83 9.88
CA PHE A 133 -5.61 4.72 10.03
C PHE A 133 -5.15 5.66 11.14
N LYS A 134 -4.20 5.20 11.95
CA LYS A 134 -3.62 5.97 13.07
C LYS A 134 -2.19 6.37 12.74
N ILE A 135 -1.81 7.58 13.11
CA ILE A 135 -0.43 8.05 12.97
C ILE A 135 0.45 7.31 13.99
N ILE A 136 1.64 6.91 13.56
CA ILE A 136 2.71 6.51 14.47
C ILE A 136 3.59 7.73 14.65
N LEU A 137 3.74 8.19 15.90
CA LEU A 137 4.56 9.36 16.24
C LEU A 137 6.03 9.13 15.86
N LYS A 138 6.71 10.15 15.34
CA LYS A 138 8.10 10.06 14.87
C LYS A 138 9.06 9.44 15.88
N LYS A 139 8.90 9.76 17.17
CA LYS A 139 9.68 9.20 18.28
C LYS A 139 9.47 7.69 18.50
N LYS A 140 8.41 7.10 17.93
CA LYS A 140 8.07 5.67 18.07
C LYS A 140 8.48 4.80 16.89
N TYR A 141 9.16 5.34 15.88
CA TYR A 141 9.64 4.52 14.78
C TYR A 141 10.95 4.99 14.21
N HIS A 142 11.71 4.04 13.69
CA HIS A 142 12.91 4.24 12.91
C HIS A 142 12.77 3.53 11.55
N LEU A 143 12.95 4.28 10.46
CA LEU A 143 12.96 3.73 9.10
C LEU A 143 14.41 3.37 8.74
N LEU A 144 14.69 2.09 8.60
CA LEU A 144 15.99 1.60 8.16
C LEU A 144 16.09 1.77 6.65
N ASN A 145 17.17 2.38 6.16
CA ASN A 145 17.47 2.59 4.74
C ASN A 145 16.42 3.43 3.96
N HIS A 146 15.66 4.29 4.65
CA HIS A 146 14.68 5.14 4.00
C HIS A 146 14.59 6.54 4.63
N ARG A 147 14.79 7.57 3.81
CA ARG A 147 14.68 8.99 4.22
C ARG A 147 13.34 9.59 3.73
N TYR A 148 12.23 9.19 4.31
CA TYR A 148 10.93 9.75 3.96
C TYR A 148 10.53 10.87 4.94
N LYS A 149 10.24 12.06 4.41
CA LYS A 149 9.84 13.25 5.22
C LYS A 149 8.34 13.30 5.57
N GLY A 150 7.54 12.32 5.14
CA GLY A 150 6.10 12.27 5.40
C GLY A 150 5.75 11.59 6.74
N LEU A 151 4.48 11.22 6.86
CA LEU A 151 3.92 10.57 8.03
C LEU A 151 3.87 9.06 7.82
N LEU A 152 4.22 8.32 8.86
CA LEU A 152 3.93 6.89 8.96
C LEU A 152 2.56 6.71 9.61
N MET A 153 1.67 6.00 8.92
CA MET A 153 0.37 5.63 9.46
C MET A 153 0.20 4.12 9.48
N GLN A 154 -0.65 3.64 10.37
CA GLN A 154 -0.91 2.21 10.54
C GLN A 154 -2.40 1.91 10.71
N TYR A 155 -2.76 0.67 10.38
CA TYR A 155 -4.04 0.05 10.66
C TYR A 155 -3.82 -1.36 11.24
N ASN A 156 -4.63 -1.74 12.24
CA ASN A 156 -4.62 -3.08 12.84
C ASN A 156 -3.34 -3.43 13.64
N LEU A 157 -2.64 -2.41 14.20
CA LEU A 157 -1.54 -2.59 15.13
C LEU A 157 -1.90 -1.98 16.48
N SER A 158 -1.80 -2.77 17.56
CA SER A 158 -1.87 -2.23 18.92
C SER A 158 -0.52 -1.61 19.29
N LEU A 159 -0.53 -0.33 19.66
CA LEU A 159 0.66 0.43 20.07
C LEU A 159 0.84 0.50 21.58
N LYS A 160 -0.03 -0.15 22.38
CA LYS A 160 -0.07 -0.01 23.85
C LYS A 160 1.25 -0.37 24.55
N LYS A 161 1.95 -1.40 24.10
CA LYS A 161 3.21 -1.88 24.69
C LYS A 161 4.41 -1.71 23.74
N ILE A 162 4.31 -0.77 22.76
CA ILE A 162 5.35 -0.56 21.77
C ILE A 162 6.00 0.79 22.02
N ASN A 163 7.28 0.77 22.40
CA ASN A 163 8.09 1.96 22.57
C ASN A 163 8.73 2.40 21.25
N LEU A 164 9.26 1.43 20.50
CA LEU A 164 9.95 1.68 19.23
C LEU A 164 9.60 0.61 18.20
N ILE A 165 9.47 1.02 16.93
CA ILE A 165 9.33 0.14 15.77
C ILE A 165 10.48 0.42 14.81
N LYS A 166 11.26 -0.60 14.47
CA LYS A 166 12.27 -0.52 13.41
C LYS A 166 11.71 -1.15 12.14
N ILE A 167 11.66 -0.40 11.04
CA ILE A 167 11.03 -0.81 9.78
C ILE A 167 12.05 -0.74 8.65
N LYS A 168 12.17 -1.82 7.88
CA LYS A 168 12.90 -1.87 6.60
C LYS A 168 11.88 -1.90 5.46
N PHE A 169 11.96 -0.91 4.54
CA PHE A 169 11.09 -0.83 3.35
C PHE A 169 11.72 -1.50 2.14
#